data_0076735b28aac956657a5ea7f74fabd0
#
_entry.id   0076735b28aac956657a5ea7f74fabd0
#
_cell.length_a   1.000
_cell.length_b   1.000
_cell.length_c   1.000
_cell.angle_alpha   90.00
_cell.angle_beta   90.00
_cell.angle_gamma   90.00
#
_symmetry.space_group_name_H-M   'P 1'
#
loop_
_entity.id
_entity.type
_entity.pdbx_description
1 polymer ?
#
loop_
_entity_poly.entity_id
_entity_poly.type
_entity_poly.pdbx_seq_one_letter_code
_entity_poly.pdbx_strand_id
1 'polypeptide(L)'
;LAVKLTATGASPLPDEGTLEDVRATLTRPGARFLPACPQMHGTGNFPGLGTLCGGGSIVTLAGRNFDAIELLDTIEREAVNSLAIVGDAFAKPILRALDAEPGRWNLSSLVGIVSSGVMWSQETKTRLLEHHPGMVLMDAFSSSEALGMGSSVSAAGATAETAKFELSPDTIVIDDLNRPLAPGSGEVGRLAVGGRQPVGYYKDPEKSARTFFEVDAKRYSCPGDFATIEADGKITLLGRGSQCINTGGEKVFPEEVEEAMKTHPDVLDAVAVGIPDEKFGEAVTGMVEARPGHSVDAAAVIAHVKTNLAAYKAPKHIVVVDTIGRAANGKVDYKRLRGEATDVLGAG
;
A
#
# COMPACT_ATOMS: atom_id res chain seq x y z
N LEU A 1 13.83 1.41 18.54
CA LEU A 1 13.45 -0.02 18.54
C LEU A 1 12.05 -0.19 19.14
N ALA A 2 11.78 0.35 20.35
CA ALA A 2 10.47 0.23 21.01
C ALA A 2 9.29 0.72 20.15
N VAL A 3 9.45 1.84 19.45
CA VAL A 3 8.43 2.37 18.52
C VAL A 3 8.11 1.36 17.40
N LYS A 4 9.14 0.75 16.82
CA LYS A 4 8.96 -0.25 15.75
C LYS A 4 8.26 -1.50 16.26
N LEU A 5 8.62 -1.98 17.44
CA LEU A 5 8.00 -3.16 18.05
C LEU A 5 6.52 -2.92 18.37
N THR A 6 6.17 -1.75 18.88
CA THR A 6 4.78 -1.37 19.16
C THR A 6 3.97 -1.26 17.86
N ALA A 7 4.53 -0.63 16.83
CA ALA A 7 3.86 -0.46 15.55
C ALA A 7 3.66 -1.77 14.77
N THR A 8 4.44 -2.80 15.05
CA THR A 8 4.30 -4.13 14.42
C THR A 8 3.40 -5.09 15.19
N GLY A 9 2.71 -4.61 16.23
CA GLY A 9 1.81 -5.43 17.05
C GLY A 9 2.54 -6.38 18.02
N ALA A 10 3.86 -6.30 18.13
CA ALA A 10 4.58 -6.93 19.22
C ALA A 10 4.14 -6.28 20.54
N SER A 11 4.04 -7.06 21.61
CA SER A 11 3.63 -6.56 22.94
C SER A 11 4.32 -5.25 23.27
N PRO A 12 3.58 -4.21 23.68
CA PRO A 12 4.18 -2.94 24.04
C PRO A 12 5.15 -3.19 25.20
N LEU A 13 6.46 -2.97 24.94
CA LEU A 13 7.40 -2.86 26.02
C LEU A 13 7.13 -1.53 26.74
N PRO A 14 7.07 -1.52 28.07
CA PRO A 14 6.96 -0.28 28.82
C PRO A 14 8.13 0.65 28.47
N ASP A 15 7.96 1.96 28.62
CA ASP A 15 8.99 2.94 28.30
C ASP A 15 10.32 2.67 29.04
N GLU A 16 10.25 2.08 30.21
CA GLU A 16 11.36 1.63 31.06
C GLU A 16 11.43 0.09 31.16
N GLY A 17 11.18 -0.59 30.02
CA GLY A 17 11.16 -2.06 29.99
C GLY A 17 12.47 -2.70 30.42
N THR A 18 12.38 -3.68 31.30
CA THR A 18 13.50 -4.48 31.78
C THR A 18 13.74 -5.72 30.93
N LEU A 19 14.88 -6.42 31.12
CA LEU A 19 15.11 -7.73 30.51
C LEU A 19 14.06 -8.77 30.93
N GLU A 20 13.47 -8.61 32.11
CA GLU A 20 12.43 -9.49 32.62
C GLU A 20 11.10 -9.30 31.87
N ASP A 21 10.75 -8.06 31.53
CA ASP A 21 9.60 -7.76 30.68
C ASP A 21 9.76 -8.37 29.28
N VAL A 22 10.97 -8.29 28.72
CA VAL A 22 11.28 -8.95 27.43
C VAL A 22 11.14 -10.47 27.55
N ARG A 23 11.66 -11.08 28.60
CA ARG A 23 11.54 -12.53 28.86
C ARG A 23 10.09 -12.95 29.02
N ALA A 24 9.27 -12.16 29.70
CA ALA A 24 7.85 -12.43 29.88
C ALA A 24 7.08 -12.48 28.57
N THR A 25 7.51 -11.73 27.54
CA THR A 25 6.90 -11.77 26.21
C THR A 25 7.27 -13.03 25.42
N LEU A 26 8.35 -13.74 25.79
CA LEU A 26 8.89 -14.90 25.08
C LEU A 26 8.38 -16.24 25.62
N THR A 27 7.22 -16.24 26.26
CA THR A 27 6.65 -17.44 26.94
C THR A 27 6.02 -18.46 26.00
N ARG A 28 5.85 -18.15 24.71
CA ARG A 28 5.23 -19.02 23.70
C ARG A 28 6.10 -19.09 22.45
N PRO A 29 6.04 -20.19 21.68
CA PRO A 29 6.59 -20.19 20.33
C PRO A 29 5.99 -19.04 19.54
N GLY A 30 6.85 -18.15 19.03
CA GLY A 30 6.42 -17.03 18.20
C GLY A 30 6.03 -17.46 16.79
N ALA A 31 5.60 -16.49 15.99
CA ALA A 31 5.21 -16.71 14.62
C ALA A 31 6.37 -17.24 13.75
N ARG A 32 6.03 -18.04 12.74
CA ARG A 32 6.88 -18.34 11.59
C ARG A 32 6.51 -17.36 10.47
N PHE A 33 7.29 -16.32 10.35
CA PHE A 33 7.01 -15.19 9.47
C PHE A 33 7.82 -15.30 8.19
N LEU A 34 7.17 -15.14 7.03
CA LEU A 34 7.80 -15.09 5.72
C LEU A 34 7.59 -13.72 5.08
N PRO A 35 8.62 -12.87 4.96
CA PRO A 35 8.55 -11.68 4.12
C PRO A 35 8.73 -12.07 2.65
N ALA A 36 7.66 -12.02 1.87
CA ALA A 36 7.75 -12.23 0.42
C ALA A 36 8.39 -11.05 -0.31
N CYS A 37 8.35 -9.87 0.28
CA CYS A 37 9.02 -8.67 -0.22
C CYS A 37 10.46 -8.55 0.33
N PRO A 38 11.34 -7.78 -0.36
CA PRO A 38 12.70 -7.56 0.12
C PRO A 38 12.75 -7.00 1.55
N GLN A 39 13.60 -7.56 2.40
CA GLN A 39 13.71 -7.13 3.81
C GLN A 39 14.26 -5.71 4.01
N MET A 40 14.84 -5.09 2.98
CA MET A 40 15.15 -3.67 2.98
C MET A 40 13.89 -2.78 2.94
N HIS A 41 12.74 -3.33 2.54
CA HIS A 41 11.45 -2.65 2.56
C HIS A 41 10.82 -2.72 3.96
N GLY A 42 10.21 -1.62 4.44
CA GLY A 42 9.60 -1.55 5.77
C GLY A 42 8.57 -2.64 6.03
N THR A 43 7.78 -3.01 5.03
CA THR A 43 6.77 -4.07 5.11
C THR A 43 7.35 -5.45 5.46
N GLY A 44 8.54 -5.78 4.98
CA GLY A 44 9.24 -7.01 5.37
C GLY A 44 10.03 -6.87 6.66
N ASN A 45 10.71 -5.72 6.82
CA ASN A 45 11.65 -5.49 7.91
C ASN A 45 10.98 -5.33 9.28
N PHE A 46 9.94 -4.47 9.38
CA PHE A 46 9.35 -4.14 10.68
C PHE A 46 8.59 -5.32 11.30
N PRO A 47 7.69 -6.02 10.57
CA PRO A 47 7.07 -7.24 11.11
C PRO A 47 8.10 -8.33 11.39
N GLY A 48 9.15 -8.47 10.57
CA GLY A 48 10.24 -9.42 10.81
C GLY A 48 10.96 -9.18 12.12
N LEU A 49 11.35 -7.93 12.40
CA LEU A 49 11.94 -7.55 13.69
C LEU A 49 10.95 -7.78 14.85
N GLY A 50 9.68 -7.45 14.68
CA GLY A 50 8.64 -7.73 15.68
C GLY A 50 8.51 -9.22 15.97
N THR A 51 8.51 -10.04 14.91
CA THR A 51 8.48 -11.51 15.04
C THR A 51 9.65 -12.05 15.85
N LEU A 52 10.88 -11.64 15.52
CA LEU A 52 12.08 -12.08 16.27
C LEU A 52 12.04 -11.64 17.74
N CYS A 53 11.59 -10.41 18.01
CA CYS A 53 11.43 -9.91 19.37
C CYS A 53 10.33 -10.65 20.14
N GLY A 54 9.34 -11.20 19.47
CA GLY A 54 8.29 -12.04 20.04
C GLY A 54 8.65 -13.52 20.16
N GLY A 55 9.93 -13.89 19.95
CA GLY A 55 10.41 -15.29 20.01
C GLY A 55 10.03 -16.13 18.78
N GLY A 56 9.64 -15.49 17.69
CA GLY A 56 9.36 -16.16 16.42
C GLY A 56 10.60 -16.36 15.55
N SER A 57 10.36 -16.83 14.34
CA SER A 57 11.39 -17.09 13.32
C SER A 57 11.04 -16.44 11.98
N ILE A 58 12.07 -16.10 11.22
CA ILE A 58 11.91 -15.63 9.84
C ILE A 58 12.26 -16.77 8.90
N VAL A 59 11.34 -17.07 7.99
CA VAL A 59 11.54 -17.97 6.86
C VAL A 59 11.86 -17.12 5.64
N THR A 60 12.85 -17.50 4.84
CA THR A 60 13.24 -16.77 3.63
C THR A 60 13.13 -17.65 2.40
N LEU A 61 12.76 -17.06 1.27
CA LEU A 61 12.85 -17.71 -0.02
C LEU A 61 14.33 -17.87 -0.42
N ALA A 62 14.65 -18.92 -1.15
CA ALA A 62 15.98 -19.17 -1.67
C ALA A 62 16.24 -18.37 -2.96
N GLY A 63 15.19 -18.16 -3.77
CA GLY A 63 15.24 -17.39 -4.99
C GLY A 63 15.53 -15.91 -4.77
N ARG A 64 16.20 -15.27 -5.74
CA ARG A 64 16.48 -13.82 -5.70
C ARG A 64 15.30 -12.98 -6.20
N ASN A 65 14.46 -13.56 -7.03
CA ASN A 65 13.25 -12.95 -7.56
C ASN A 65 12.03 -13.57 -6.90
N PHE A 66 10.95 -12.80 -6.80
CA PHE A 66 9.70 -13.34 -6.29
C PHE A 66 9.14 -14.40 -7.25
N ASP A 67 8.88 -15.59 -6.70
CA ASP A 67 8.22 -16.71 -7.37
C ASP A 67 7.07 -17.20 -6.47
N ALA A 68 5.85 -17.18 -7.00
CA ALA A 68 4.67 -17.53 -6.23
C ALA A 68 4.60 -19.03 -5.90
N ILE A 69 5.15 -19.90 -6.76
CA ILE A 69 5.20 -21.33 -6.53
C ILE A 69 6.20 -21.66 -5.43
N GLU A 70 7.42 -21.11 -5.50
CA GLU A 70 8.40 -21.23 -4.43
C GLU A 70 7.85 -20.74 -3.09
N LEU A 71 7.11 -19.61 -3.11
CA LEU A 71 6.46 -19.07 -1.93
C LEU A 71 5.47 -20.07 -1.31
N LEU A 72 4.54 -20.61 -2.13
CA LEU A 72 3.49 -21.52 -1.67
C LEU A 72 4.08 -22.86 -1.20
N ASP A 73 5.06 -23.40 -1.92
CA ASP A 73 5.79 -24.61 -1.51
C ASP A 73 6.53 -24.37 -0.16
N THR A 74 7.06 -23.17 0.04
CA THR A 74 7.75 -22.80 1.29
C THR A 74 6.76 -22.62 2.44
N ILE A 75 5.59 -22.02 2.21
CA ILE A 75 4.54 -21.88 3.23
C ILE A 75 4.15 -23.27 3.77
N GLU A 76 3.88 -24.23 2.88
CA GLU A 76 3.53 -25.58 3.27
C GLU A 76 4.66 -26.30 3.99
N ARG A 77 5.86 -26.36 3.38
CA ARG A 77 7.02 -27.06 3.91
C ARG A 77 7.47 -26.57 5.29
N GLU A 78 7.49 -25.26 5.47
CA GLU A 78 7.98 -24.62 6.71
C GLU A 78 6.85 -24.31 7.70
N ALA A 79 5.60 -24.67 7.39
CA ALA A 79 4.43 -24.35 8.19
C ALA A 79 4.39 -22.85 8.57
N VAL A 80 4.56 -21.96 7.59
CA VAL A 80 4.51 -20.51 7.76
C VAL A 80 3.11 -20.11 8.22
N ASN A 81 3.04 -19.27 9.25
CA ASN A 81 1.75 -18.81 9.77
C ASN A 81 1.49 -17.32 9.57
N SER A 82 2.51 -16.55 9.18
CA SER A 82 2.37 -15.12 8.90
C SER A 82 3.19 -14.73 7.66
N LEU A 83 2.58 -14.02 6.74
CA LEU A 83 3.15 -13.61 5.46
C LEU A 83 3.11 -12.08 5.34
N ALA A 84 4.17 -11.46 4.81
CA ALA A 84 4.12 -10.06 4.39
C ALA A 84 4.30 -9.94 2.88
N ILE A 85 3.41 -9.15 2.27
CA ILE A 85 3.40 -8.83 0.83
C ILE A 85 3.35 -7.32 0.60
N VAL A 86 3.46 -6.89 -0.66
CA VAL A 86 3.29 -5.49 -1.07
C VAL A 86 2.16 -5.42 -2.11
N GLY A 87 0.93 -5.35 -1.63
CA GLY A 87 -0.28 -5.19 -2.41
C GLY A 87 -0.47 -6.22 -3.53
N ASP A 88 -1.18 -5.78 -4.55
CA ASP A 88 -1.54 -6.60 -5.71
C ASP A 88 -0.32 -7.08 -6.52
N ALA A 89 0.80 -6.39 -6.44
CA ALA A 89 2.03 -6.80 -7.11
C ALA A 89 2.51 -8.21 -6.69
N PHE A 90 2.23 -8.60 -5.45
CA PHE A 90 2.52 -9.93 -4.91
C PHE A 90 1.27 -10.82 -4.87
N ALA A 91 0.13 -10.25 -4.47
CA ALA A 91 -1.10 -11.00 -4.27
C ALA A 91 -1.65 -11.60 -5.56
N LYS A 92 -1.61 -10.88 -6.68
CA LYS A 92 -2.08 -11.39 -7.99
C LYS A 92 -1.26 -12.58 -8.53
N PRO A 93 0.09 -12.59 -8.49
CA PRO A 93 0.85 -13.79 -8.82
C PRO A 93 0.54 -15.00 -7.93
N ILE A 94 0.38 -14.78 -6.61
CA ILE A 94 -0.02 -15.84 -5.67
C ILE A 94 -1.39 -16.42 -6.09
N LEU A 95 -2.35 -15.54 -6.33
CA LEU A 95 -3.69 -15.93 -6.73
C LEU A 95 -3.70 -16.73 -8.04
N ARG A 96 -2.93 -16.27 -9.05
CA ARG A 96 -2.79 -17.03 -10.31
C ARG A 96 -2.24 -18.43 -10.12
N ALA A 97 -1.27 -18.61 -9.22
CA ALA A 97 -0.74 -19.94 -8.91
C ALA A 97 -1.79 -20.82 -8.24
N LEU A 98 -2.54 -20.29 -7.28
CA LEU A 98 -3.63 -21.00 -6.60
C LEU A 98 -4.78 -21.38 -7.55
N ASP A 99 -5.12 -20.50 -8.49
CA ASP A 99 -6.14 -20.74 -9.51
C ASP A 99 -5.71 -21.79 -10.53
N ALA A 100 -4.42 -21.81 -10.91
CA ALA A 100 -3.89 -22.75 -11.88
C ALA A 100 -3.82 -24.19 -11.33
N GLU A 101 -3.58 -24.33 -10.03
CA GLU A 101 -3.45 -25.63 -9.37
C GLU A 101 -4.27 -25.69 -8.07
N PRO A 102 -5.62 -25.70 -8.14
CA PRO A 102 -6.48 -25.70 -6.96
C PRO A 102 -6.22 -26.91 -6.05
N GLY A 103 -6.01 -26.64 -4.77
CA GLY A 103 -5.80 -27.68 -3.75
C GLY A 103 -4.41 -28.33 -3.76
N ARG A 104 -3.46 -27.84 -4.55
CA ARG A 104 -2.08 -28.33 -4.56
C ARG A 104 -1.38 -28.10 -3.22
N TRP A 105 -1.58 -26.94 -2.59
CA TRP A 105 -0.87 -26.56 -1.37
C TRP A 105 -1.77 -26.63 -0.14
N ASN A 106 -1.23 -27.16 0.94
CA ASN A 106 -1.86 -27.10 2.25
C ASN A 106 -1.47 -25.77 2.95
N LEU A 107 -2.37 -24.80 2.92
CA LEU A 107 -2.17 -23.48 3.54
C LEU A 107 -2.73 -23.40 4.96
N SER A 108 -3.11 -24.49 5.60
CA SER A 108 -3.78 -24.50 6.91
C SER A 108 -2.95 -23.87 8.04
N SER A 109 -1.63 -23.80 7.88
CA SER A 109 -0.73 -23.10 8.83
C SER A 109 -0.79 -21.58 8.71
N LEU A 110 -1.18 -21.03 7.54
CA LEU A 110 -1.16 -19.60 7.27
C LEU A 110 -2.35 -18.92 7.93
N VAL A 111 -2.12 -18.22 9.02
CA VAL A 111 -3.15 -17.51 9.80
C VAL A 111 -3.44 -16.13 9.23
N GLY A 112 -2.46 -15.47 8.65
CA GLY A 112 -2.67 -14.14 8.13
C GLY A 112 -1.62 -13.61 7.17
N ILE A 113 -2.05 -12.64 6.38
CA ILE A 113 -1.20 -11.89 5.45
C ILE A 113 -1.28 -10.41 5.82
N VAL A 114 -0.11 -9.78 5.98
CA VAL A 114 0.01 -8.33 6.14
C VAL A 114 0.50 -7.75 4.82
N SER A 115 -0.17 -6.71 4.34
CA SER A 115 0.25 -5.94 3.17
C SER A 115 0.46 -4.47 3.53
N SER A 116 1.42 -3.83 2.87
CA SER A 116 1.63 -2.38 2.97
C SER A 116 2.44 -1.87 1.79
N GLY A 117 2.29 -0.58 1.48
CA GLY A 117 3.15 0.15 0.54
C GLY A 117 2.65 0.26 -0.90
N VAL A 118 1.73 -0.59 -1.32
CA VAL A 118 1.01 -0.52 -2.60
C VAL A 118 -0.43 -0.96 -2.36
N MET A 119 -1.38 -0.43 -3.14
CA MET A 119 -2.79 -0.78 -3.04
C MET A 119 -3.00 -2.29 -3.14
N TRP A 120 -3.89 -2.80 -2.30
CA TRP A 120 -4.36 -4.17 -2.29
C TRP A 120 -5.86 -4.17 -2.57
N SER A 121 -6.24 -4.62 -3.77
CA SER A 121 -7.63 -4.55 -4.23
C SER A 121 -8.56 -5.45 -3.44
N GLN A 122 -9.79 -5.00 -3.27
CA GLN A 122 -10.85 -5.78 -2.62
C GLN A 122 -11.09 -7.12 -3.35
N GLU A 123 -11.09 -7.09 -4.69
CA GLU A 123 -11.25 -8.30 -5.51
C GLU A 123 -10.20 -9.35 -5.17
N THR A 124 -8.92 -8.97 -5.17
CA THR A 124 -7.80 -9.89 -4.87
C THR A 124 -7.90 -10.43 -3.44
N LYS A 125 -8.26 -9.59 -2.46
CA LYS A 125 -8.50 -10.00 -1.07
C LYS A 125 -9.63 -11.04 -0.98
N THR A 126 -10.74 -10.78 -1.63
CA THR A 126 -11.90 -11.71 -1.65
C THR A 126 -11.51 -13.07 -2.21
N ARG A 127 -10.85 -13.10 -3.36
CA ARG A 127 -10.44 -14.35 -4.01
C ARG A 127 -9.39 -15.13 -3.20
N LEU A 128 -8.44 -14.47 -2.54
CA LEU A 128 -7.51 -15.15 -1.63
C LEU A 128 -8.24 -15.82 -0.46
N LEU A 129 -9.26 -15.16 0.08
CA LEU A 129 -10.10 -15.71 1.15
C LEU A 129 -10.99 -16.87 0.66
N GLU A 130 -11.34 -16.95 -0.62
CA GLU A 130 -12.01 -18.11 -1.22
C GLU A 130 -11.10 -19.36 -1.22
N HIS A 131 -9.80 -19.16 -1.51
CA HIS A 131 -8.82 -20.25 -1.44
C HIS A 131 -8.50 -20.69 -0.01
N HIS A 132 -8.48 -19.76 0.93
CA HIS A 132 -8.21 -20.05 2.35
C HIS A 132 -9.06 -19.19 3.30
N PRO A 133 -10.32 -19.61 3.60
CA PRO A 133 -11.25 -18.84 4.43
C PRO A 133 -10.81 -18.64 5.89
N GLY A 134 -9.88 -19.46 6.38
CA GLY A 134 -9.38 -19.38 7.75
C GLY A 134 -8.36 -18.29 8.01
N MET A 135 -7.85 -17.59 6.99
CA MET A 135 -6.86 -16.53 7.19
C MET A 135 -7.49 -15.14 7.37
N VAL A 136 -6.72 -14.24 7.95
CA VAL A 136 -7.03 -12.82 8.09
C VAL A 136 -6.08 -12.01 7.22
N LEU A 137 -6.62 -11.05 6.48
CA LEU A 137 -5.84 -10.15 5.63
C LEU A 137 -5.83 -8.77 6.27
N MET A 138 -4.65 -8.27 6.59
CA MET A 138 -4.44 -6.94 7.15
C MET A 138 -3.74 -6.05 6.13
N ASP A 139 -4.43 -5.01 5.68
CA ASP A 139 -3.82 -3.97 4.86
C ASP A 139 -3.41 -2.82 5.78
N ALA A 140 -2.10 -2.59 5.91
CA ALA A 140 -1.52 -1.62 6.84
C ALA A 140 -0.99 -0.41 6.06
N PHE A 141 -1.52 0.75 6.39
CA PHE A 141 -1.06 2.00 5.84
C PHE A 141 -0.04 2.66 6.76
N SER A 142 1.19 2.79 6.26
CA SER A 142 2.35 3.27 7.03
C SER A 142 3.43 3.87 6.13
N SER A 143 4.25 4.73 6.70
CA SER A 143 5.53 5.13 6.12
C SER A 143 6.65 5.00 7.15
N SER A 144 7.92 5.16 6.72
CA SER A 144 9.06 5.12 7.65
C SER A 144 9.03 6.28 8.64
N GLU A 145 8.45 7.40 8.25
CA GLU A 145 8.28 8.61 9.03
C GLU A 145 7.07 8.55 9.98
N ALA A 146 6.08 7.71 9.65
CA ALA A 146 4.80 7.63 10.34
C ALA A 146 4.30 6.19 10.34
N LEU A 147 4.68 5.42 11.34
CA LEU A 147 4.26 4.02 11.49
C LEU A 147 2.83 3.96 12.04
N GLY A 148 2.01 3.05 11.48
CA GLY A 148 0.68 2.78 11.99
C GLY A 148 -0.31 3.92 11.76
N MET A 149 -0.33 4.53 10.57
CA MET A 149 -1.29 5.58 10.21
C MET A 149 -2.71 5.06 10.19
N GLY A 150 -2.92 3.84 9.69
CA GLY A 150 -4.23 3.21 9.63
C GLY A 150 -4.12 1.75 9.17
N SER A 151 -5.21 1.03 9.29
CA SER A 151 -5.29 -0.35 8.83
C SER A 151 -6.71 -0.71 8.40
N SER A 152 -6.82 -1.73 7.54
CA SER A 152 -8.08 -2.40 7.28
C SER A 152 -7.90 -3.91 7.39
N VAL A 153 -8.95 -4.58 7.85
CA VAL A 153 -8.95 -6.03 8.07
C VAL A 153 -10.02 -6.67 7.21
N SER A 154 -9.65 -7.77 6.57
CA SER A 154 -10.57 -8.60 5.77
C SER A 154 -10.52 -10.04 6.26
N ALA A 155 -11.69 -10.66 6.31
CA ALA A 155 -11.87 -12.08 6.62
C ALA A 155 -12.97 -12.65 5.72
N ALA A 156 -13.17 -13.97 5.74
CA ALA A 156 -14.23 -14.61 4.95
C ALA A 156 -15.59 -13.97 5.25
N GLY A 157 -16.28 -13.53 4.20
CA GLY A 157 -17.59 -12.87 4.28
C GLY A 157 -17.55 -11.37 4.63
N ALA A 158 -16.37 -10.78 4.92
CA ALA A 158 -16.22 -9.37 5.25
C ALA A 158 -14.91 -8.81 4.69
N THR A 159 -14.89 -8.48 3.40
CA THR A 159 -13.71 -7.95 2.72
C THR A 159 -13.73 -6.43 2.70
N ALA A 160 -12.67 -5.81 3.22
CA ALA A 160 -12.50 -4.36 3.22
C ALA A 160 -12.36 -3.81 1.81
N GLU A 161 -13.01 -2.67 1.55
CA GLU A 161 -12.88 -1.94 0.30
C GLU A 161 -11.45 -1.49 0.05
N THR A 162 -11.10 -1.30 -1.24
CA THR A 162 -9.78 -0.78 -1.63
C THR A 162 -9.62 0.65 -1.11
N ALA A 163 -8.42 0.98 -0.63
CA ALA A 163 -8.04 2.31 -0.14
C ALA A 163 -8.82 2.83 1.08
N LYS A 164 -9.70 2.06 1.69
CA LYS A 164 -10.40 2.45 2.92
C LYS A 164 -9.73 1.88 4.17
N PHE A 165 -9.45 2.76 5.13
CA PHE A 165 -8.72 2.42 6.34
C PHE A 165 -9.40 3.00 7.59
N GLU A 166 -9.31 2.28 8.68
CA GLU A 166 -9.55 2.81 10.02
C GLU A 166 -8.28 3.54 10.48
N LEU A 167 -8.45 4.77 10.97
CA LEU A 167 -7.34 5.54 11.52
C LEU A 167 -6.86 4.96 12.85
N SER A 168 -5.57 5.03 13.10
CA SER A 168 -5.07 4.81 14.45
C SER A 168 -5.46 5.98 15.36
N PRO A 169 -5.53 5.76 16.69
CA PRO A 169 -5.95 6.83 17.63
C PRO A 169 -5.08 8.09 17.60
N ASP A 170 -3.85 7.97 17.13
CA ASP A 170 -2.93 9.10 17.03
C ASP A 170 -2.90 9.76 15.65
N THR A 171 -3.72 9.29 14.71
CA THR A 171 -3.74 9.80 13.33
C THR A 171 -4.88 10.79 13.14
N ILE A 172 -4.58 11.92 12.49
CA ILE A 172 -5.54 12.96 12.11
C ILE A 172 -5.39 13.29 10.63
N VAL A 173 -6.44 13.87 10.04
CA VAL A 173 -6.41 14.50 8.72
C VAL A 173 -6.43 16.01 8.93
N ILE A 174 -5.52 16.74 8.28
CA ILE A 174 -5.35 18.20 8.45
C ILE A 174 -5.45 18.93 7.11
N ASP A 175 -5.96 20.15 7.15
CA ASP A 175 -5.99 21.07 6.00
C ASP A 175 -4.60 21.70 5.70
N ASP A 176 -4.55 22.60 4.72
CA ASP A 176 -3.32 23.31 4.35
C ASP A 176 -2.85 24.31 5.43
N LEU A 177 -3.71 24.68 6.38
CA LEU A 177 -3.38 25.51 7.54
C LEU A 177 -3.04 24.69 8.79
N ASN A 178 -2.87 23.36 8.63
CA ASN A 178 -2.62 22.38 9.70
C ASN A 178 -3.76 22.26 10.73
N ARG A 179 -5.00 22.56 10.36
CA ARG A 179 -6.18 22.40 11.24
C ARG A 179 -6.81 21.03 11.01
N PRO A 180 -7.18 20.29 12.06
CA PRO A 180 -7.86 19.01 11.92
C PRO A 180 -9.19 19.15 11.16
N LEU A 181 -9.41 18.25 10.19
CA LEU A 181 -10.67 18.15 9.45
C LEU A 181 -11.67 17.28 10.24
N ALA A 182 -12.94 17.69 10.19
CA ALA A 182 -14.01 16.93 10.80
C ALA A 182 -14.42 15.71 9.94
N PRO A 183 -14.81 14.59 10.56
CA PRO A 183 -15.41 13.47 9.85
C PRO A 183 -16.61 13.92 8.99
N GLY A 184 -16.68 13.43 7.76
CA GLY A 184 -17.75 13.75 6.81
C GLY A 184 -17.68 15.15 6.19
N SER A 185 -16.60 15.90 6.37
CA SER A 185 -16.44 17.23 5.74
C SER A 185 -16.40 17.19 4.21
N GLY A 186 -15.98 16.04 3.64
CA GLY A 186 -15.73 15.90 2.20
C GLY A 186 -14.47 16.61 1.71
N GLU A 187 -13.72 17.25 2.62
CA GLU A 187 -12.49 17.94 2.28
C GLU A 187 -11.31 16.96 2.17
N VAL A 188 -10.42 17.26 1.23
CA VAL A 188 -9.15 16.54 1.08
C VAL A 188 -8.11 17.16 2.00
N GLY A 189 -7.50 16.33 2.84
CA GLY A 189 -6.44 16.77 3.75
C GLY A 189 -5.22 15.87 3.75
N ARG A 190 -4.19 16.28 4.48
CA ARG A 190 -2.96 15.53 4.68
C ARG A 190 -3.06 14.68 5.95
N LEU A 191 -2.56 13.46 5.86
CA LEU A 191 -2.48 12.58 7.03
C LEU A 191 -1.29 12.95 7.91
N ALA A 192 -1.55 13.09 9.20
CA ALA A 192 -0.57 13.42 10.21
C ALA A 192 -0.70 12.46 11.40
N VAL A 193 0.42 11.89 11.86
CA VAL A 193 0.46 10.91 12.96
C VAL A 193 1.19 11.47 14.14
N GLY A 194 0.53 11.46 15.29
CA GLY A 194 1.11 11.80 16.59
C GLY A 194 1.88 10.64 17.24
N GLY A 195 2.14 10.75 18.54
CA GLY A 195 2.80 9.72 19.33
C GLY A 195 4.32 9.68 19.13
N ARG A 196 4.91 8.49 19.15
CA ARG A 196 6.35 8.30 19.02
C ARG A 196 6.79 8.37 17.56
N GLN A 197 7.61 9.34 17.24
CA GLN A 197 8.06 9.64 15.89
C GLN A 197 9.58 9.74 15.80
N PRO A 198 10.16 9.64 14.58
CA PRO A 198 11.55 10.02 14.34
C PRO A 198 11.83 11.45 14.78
N VAL A 199 13.04 11.72 15.25
CA VAL A 199 13.46 13.09 15.62
C VAL A 199 13.60 14.00 14.38
N GLY A 200 13.88 13.42 13.20
CA GLY A 200 14.03 14.14 11.94
C GLY A 200 14.85 13.33 10.94
N TYR A 201 15.12 13.93 9.80
CA TYR A 201 16.05 13.40 8.79
C TYR A 201 17.49 13.81 9.12
N TYR A 202 18.41 12.89 8.96
CA TYR A 202 19.82 13.14 9.21
C TYR A 202 20.38 14.20 8.25
N LYS A 203 20.95 15.27 8.80
CA LYS A 203 21.54 16.41 8.07
C LYS A 203 20.57 17.13 7.09
N ASP A 204 19.25 17.02 7.32
CA ASP A 204 18.24 17.69 6.52
C ASP A 204 17.19 18.38 7.43
N PRO A 205 17.55 19.53 8.02
CA PRO A 205 16.66 20.26 8.93
C PRO A 205 15.43 20.84 8.22
N GLU A 206 15.55 21.25 6.96
CA GLU A 206 14.42 21.81 6.21
C GLU A 206 13.34 20.76 5.93
N LYS A 207 13.74 19.58 5.43
CA LYS A 207 12.80 18.49 5.23
C LYS A 207 12.23 18.00 6.56
N SER A 208 13.06 17.97 7.62
CA SER A 208 12.60 17.61 8.97
C SER A 208 11.50 18.55 9.46
N ALA A 209 11.69 19.87 9.34
CA ALA A 209 10.70 20.86 9.77
C ALA A 209 9.39 20.78 8.97
N ARG A 210 9.45 20.45 7.67
CA ARG A 210 8.26 20.25 6.83
C ARG A 210 7.50 18.98 7.15
N THR A 211 8.19 17.94 7.63
CA THR A 211 7.59 16.62 7.90
C THR A 211 7.14 16.47 9.35
N PHE A 212 7.91 17.02 10.28
CA PHE A 212 7.68 16.89 11.72
C PHE A 212 7.40 18.25 12.32
N PHE A 213 6.14 18.54 12.63
CA PHE A 213 5.72 19.83 13.14
C PHE A 213 4.64 19.69 14.24
N GLU A 214 4.26 20.79 14.86
CA GLU A 214 3.25 20.77 15.92
C GLU A 214 1.88 21.23 15.39
N VAL A 215 0.84 20.53 15.87
CA VAL A 215 -0.56 20.90 15.75
C VAL A 215 -1.15 20.86 17.16
N ASP A 216 -1.73 21.96 17.63
CA ASP A 216 -2.31 22.07 18.98
C ASP A 216 -1.34 21.59 20.09
N ALA A 217 -0.09 22.05 20.03
CA ALA A 217 0.99 21.70 20.96
C ALA A 217 1.36 20.20 21.02
N LYS A 218 0.86 19.40 20.11
CA LYS A 218 1.24 17.99 19.94
C LYS A 218 2.06 17.85 18.66
N ARG A 219 3.19 17.13 18.73
CA ARG A 219 4.05 16.87 17.58
C ARG A 219 3.48 15.78 16.69
N TYR A 220 3.49 16.02 15.37
CA TYR A 220 3.02 15.10 14.33
C TYR A 220 4.08 14.88 13.26
N SER A 221 4.02 13.71 12.64
CA SER A 221 4.70 13.38 11.39
C SER A 221 3.69 13.42 10.25
N CYS A 222 3.95 14.22 9.21
CA CYS A 222 3.11 14.39 8.03
C CYS A 222 3.93 14.09 6.76
N PRO A 223 4.02 12.82 6.32
CA PRO A 223 4.90 12.42 5.22
C PRO A 223 4.39 12.79 3.82
N GLY A 224 3.18 13.39 3.71
CA GLY A 224 2.61 13.90 2.48
C GLY A 224 1.63 12.96 1.79
N ASP A 225 1.02 12.06 2.54
CA ASP A 225 -0.11 11.25 2.09
C ASP A 225 -1.43 12.02 2.29
N PHE A 226 -2.34 11.94 1.31
CA PHE A 226 -3.61 12.64 1.30
C PHE A 226 -4.79 11.69 1.44
N ALA A 227 -5.84 12.14 2.11
CA ALA A 227 -7.06 11.37 2.32
C ALA A 227 -8.28 12.29 2.47
N THR A 228 -9.46 11.72 2.29
CA THR A 228 -10.72 12.25 2.82
C THR A 228 -11.09 11.50 4.08
N ILE A 229 -11.81 12.16 5.01
CA ILE A 229 -12.32 11.50 6.20
C ILE A 229 -13.84 11.32 6.07
N GLU A 230 -14.28 10.07 6.14
CA GLU A 230 -15.68 9.69 6.00
C GLU A 230 -16.48 10.04 7.27
N ALA A 231 -17.81 10.02 7.19
CA ALA A 231 -18.70 10.34 8.32
C ALA A 231 -18.56 9.34 9.49
N ASP A 232 -18.15 8.11 9.22
CA ASP A 232 -17.89 7.07 10.24
C ASP A 232 -16.47 7.14 10.84
N GLY A 233 -15.66 8.13 10.42
CA GLY A 233 -14.30 8.34 10.90
C GLY A 233 -13.24 7.52 10.17
N LYS A 234 -13.62 6.66 9.23
CA LYS A 234 -12.67 6.01 8.34
C LYS A 234 -12.14 6.98 7.31
N ILE A 235 -11.03 6.64 6.68
CA ILE A 235 -10.49 7.43 5.58
C ILE A 235 -10.57 6.68 4.25
N THR A 236 -10.70 7.45 3.19
CA THR A 236 -10.34 7.01 1.83
C THR A 236 -8.97 7.61 1.50
N LEU A 237 -7.96 6.75 1.38
CA LEU A 237 -6.60 7.14 1.02
C LEU A 237 -6.57 7.50 -0.47
N LEU A 238 -6.11 8.70 -0.79
CA LEU A 238 -6.04 9.21 -2.16
C LEU A 238 -4.66 8.97 -2.80
N GLY A 239 -3.59 8.99 -1.98
CA GLY A 239 -2.23 8.77 -2.43
C GLY A 239 -1.26 9.87 -2.00
N ARG A 240 -0.08 9.91 -2.62
CA ARG A 240 0.96 10.88 -2.27
C ARG A 240 0.86 12.16 -3.07
N GLY A 241 0.89 13.29 -2.39
CA GLY A 241 0.85 14.61 -3.01
C GLY A 241 2.00 14.88 -3.99
N SER A 242 3.15 14.23 -3.84
CA SER A 242 4.28 14.34 -4.77
C SER A 242 4.01 13.74 -6.16
N GLN A 243 2.98 12.91 -6.28
CA GLN A 243 2.55 12.29 -7.55
C GLN A 243 1.25 12.90 -8.06
N CYS A 244 0.67 13.85 -7.33
CA CYS A 244 -0.59 14.50 -7.69
C CYS A 244 -0.48 15.19 -9.05
N ILE A 245 -1.43 14.94 -9.93
CA ILE A 245 -1.55 15.52 -11.27
C ILE A 245 -2.43 16.77 -11.17
N ASN A 246 -1.91 17.92 -11.57
CA ASN A 246 -2.67 19.18 -11.54
C ASN A 246 -3.27 19.47 -12.90
N THR A 247 -4.53 19.12 -13.08
CA THR A 247 -5.25 19.25 -14.37
C THR A 247 -6.39 20.26 -14.27
N GLY A 248 -6.27 21.38 -14.96
CA GLY A 248 -7.29 22.42 -14.99
C GLY A 248 -7.61 23.06 -13.63
N GLY A 249 -6.65 23.08 -12.71
CA GLY A 249 -6.81 23.58 -11.34
C GLY A 249 -7.30 22.53 -10.35
N GLU A 250 -7.65 21.33 -10.82
CA GLU A 250 -8.07 20.20 -9.98
C GLU A 250 -6.89 19.28 -9.66
N LYS A 251 -6.90 18.72 -8.46
CA LYS A 251 -5.92 17.71 -8.02
C LYS A 251 -6.45 16.31 -8.33
N VAL A 252 -5.71 15.54 -9.12
CA VAL A 252 -5.99 14.13 -9.42
C VAL A 252 -4.89 13.28 -8.82
N PHE A 253 -5.26 12.35 -7.96
CA PHE A 253 -4.32 11.40 -7.37
C PHE A 253 -4.19 10.19 -8.29
N PRO A 254 -2.96 9.84 -8.71
CA PRO A 254 -2.75 8.72 -9.65
C PRO A 254 -3.39 7.42 -9.20
N GLU A 255 -3.29 7.11 -7.92
CA GLU A 255 -3.71 5.83 -7.34
C GLU A 255 -5.20 5.53 -7.58
N GLU A 256 -6.08 6.53 -7.48
CA GLU A 256 -7.52 6.35 -7.76
C GLU A 256 -7.81 6.04 -9.23
N VAL A 257 -7.05 6.68 -10.13
CA VAL A 257 -7.17 6.45 -11.58
C VAL A 257 -6.59 5.09 -11.97
N GLU A 258 -5.45 4.73 -11.38
CA GLU A 258 -4.81 3.43 -11.57
C GLU A 258 -5.72 2.28 -11.16
N GLU A 259 -6.36 2.38 -9.98
CA GLU A 259 -7.28 1.36 -9.53
C GLU A 259 -8.50 1.25 -10.46
N ALA A 260 -9.06 2.36 -10.90
CA ALA A 260 -10.16 2.35 -11.86
C ALA A 260 -9.74 1.71 -13.20
N MET A 261 -8.54 1.99 -13.72
CA MET A 261 -8.05 1.36 -14.95
C MET A 261 -7.83 -0.15 -14.78
N LYS A 262 -7.29 -0.59 -13.63
CA LYS A 262 -7.00 -2.02 -13.35
C LYS A 262 -8.25 -2.89 -13.23
N THR A 263 -9.42 -2.29 -12.99
CA THR A 263 -10.69 -3.04 -12.99
C THR A 263 -11.21 -3.35 -14.40
N HIS A 264 -10.60 -2.78 -15.46
CA HIS A 264 -10.95 -3.12 -16.84
C HIS A 264 -10.49 -4.54 -17.20
N PRO A 265 -11.32 -5.37 -17.87
CA PRO A 265 -11.01 -6.78 -18.11
C PRO A 265 -9.74 -7.03 -18.93
N ASP A 266 -9.35 -6.12 -19.82
CA ASP A 266 -8.17 -6.27 -20.67
C ASP A 266 -6.88 -5.74 -20.03
N VAL A 267 -6.98 -5.05 -18.89
CA VAL A 267 -5.84 -4.42 -18.21
C VAL A 267 -5.25 -5.37 -17.18
N LEU A 268 -3.94 -5.63 -17.28
CA LEU A 268 -3.17 -6.38 -16.29
C LEU A 268 -2.67 -5.47 -15.17
N ASP A 269 -2.04 -4.37 -15.56
CA ASP A 269 -1.50 -3.34 -14.65
C ASP A 269 -1.61 -1.96 -15.29
N ALA A 270 -1.71 -0.93 -14.48
CA ALA A 270 -1.81 0.44 -14.95
C ALA A 270 -1.18 1.43 -13.98
N VAL A 271 -0.65 2.53 -14.54
CA VAL A 271 -0.11 3.68 -13.81
C VAL A 271 -0.63 4.96 -14.45
N ALA A 272 -0.97 5.95 -13.65
CA ALA A 272 -1.38 7.26 -14.10
C ALA A 272 -0.25 8.29 -13.90
N VAL A 273 0.06 9.06 -14.94
CA VAL A 273 1.06 10.13 -14.91
C VAL A 273 0.49 11.41 -15.47
N GLY A 274 0.96 12.57 -14.97
CA GLY A 274 0.68 13.86 -15.57
C GLY A 274 1.70 14.17 -16.65
N ILE A 275 1.25 14.47 -17.85
CA ILE A 275 2.12 15.01 -18.93
C ILE A 275 1.76 16.47 -19.18
N PRO A 276 2.69 17.32 -19.67
CA PRO A 276 2.40 18.72 -19.98
C PRO A 276 1.21 18.84 -20.97
N ASP A 277 0.30 19.78 -20.70
CA ASP A 277 -0.86 20.08 -21.53
C ASP A 277 -1.09 21.59 -21.56
N GLU A 278 -1.13 22.20 -22.74
CA GLU A 278 -1.26 23.66 -22.91
C GLU A 278 -2.51 24.25 -22.26
N LYS A 279 -3.62 23.50 -22.26
CA LYS A 279 -4.91 23.98 -21.77
C LYS A 279 -5.09 23.74 -20.26
N PHE A 280 -4.60 22.62 -19.76
CA PHE A 280 -4.91 22.15 -18.42
C PHE A 280 -3.69 22.13 -17.47
N GLY A 281 -2.52 22.55 -17.96
CA GLY A 281 -1.25 22.44 -17.24
C GLY A 281 -0.69 21.01 -17.31
N GLU A 282 -1.45 20.03 -16.83
CA GLU A 282 -1.14 18.61 -17.00
C GLU A 282 -2.37 17.85 -17.52
N ALA A 283 -2.13 16.86 -18.39
CA ALA A 283 -3.12 15.89 -18.81
C ALA A 283 -2.92 14.57 -18.06
N VAL A 284 -3.97 14.03 -17.46
CA VAL A 284 -3.95 12.68 -16.89
C VAL A 284 -3.73 11.68 -18.02
N THR A 285 -2.68 10.87 -17.93
CA THR A 285 -2.30 9.89 -18.94
C THR A 285 -2.14 8.52 -18.30
N GLY A 286 -2.84 7.52 -18.81
CA GLY A 286 -2.74 6.13 -18.35
C GLY A 286 -1.65 5.40 -19.12
N MET A 287 -0.69 4.81 -18.41
CA MET A 287 0.25 3.80 -18.91
C MET A 287 -0.33 2.43 -18.58
N VAL A 288 -0.60 1.60 -19.57
CA VAL A 288 -1.38 0.37 -19.39
C VAL A 288 -0.64 -0.84 -19.96
N GLU A 289 -0.51 -1.86 -19.14
CA GLU A 289 -0.03 -3.19 -19.53
C GLU A 289 -1.23 -4.09 -19.81
N ALA A 290 -1.29 -4.70 -21.01
CA ALA A 290 -2.37 -5.58 -21.39
C ALA A 290 -2.30 -6.94 -20.70
N ARG A 291 -3.45 -7.58 -20.46
CA ARG A 291 -3.47 -8.99 -20.06
C ARG A 291 -2.94 -9.88 -21.18
N PRO A 292 -2.26 -10.98 -20.85
CA PRO A 292 -1.80 -11.93 -21.87
C PRO A 292 -2.93 -12.40 -22.78
N GLY A 293 -2.73 -12.23 -24.10
CA GLY A 293 -3.71 -12.58 -25.11
C GLY A 293 -4.82 -11.58 -25.34
N HIS A 294 -4.82 -10.45 -24.63
CA HIS A 294 -5.78 -9.35 -24.83
C HIS A 294 -5.14 -8.17 -25.56
N SER A 295 -5.98 -7.34 -26.15
CA SER A 295 -5.61 -6.03 -26.71
C SER A 295 -6.39 -4.95 -26.00
N VAL A 296 -5.70 -3.87 -25.64
CA VAL A 296 -6.32 -2.73 -24.92
C VAL A 296 -6.87 -1.73 -25.94
N ASP A 297 -8.18 -1.48 -25.88
CA ASP A 297 -8.81 -0.32 -26.54
C ASP A 297 -8.76 0.89 -25.60
N ALA A 298 -7.98 1.90 -25.97
CA ALA A 298 -7.82 3.13 -25.20
C ALA A 298 -9.17 3.82 -24.92
N ALA A 299 -10.08 3.86 -25.88
CA ALA A 299 -11.39 4.50 -25.70
C ALA A 299 -12.25 3.74 -24.69
N ALA A 300 -12.22 2.41 -24.72
CA ALA A 300 -12.94 1.56 -23.77
C ALA A 300 -12.41 1.74 -22.35
N VAL A 301 -11.09 1.78 -22.13
CA VAL A 301 -10.49 2.03 -20.80
C VAL A 301 -10.87 3.42 -20.28
N ILE A 302 -10.79 4.47 -21.10
CA ILE A 302 -11.20 5.82 -20.71
C ILE A 302 -12.68 5.87 -20.33
N ALA A 303 -13.55 5.23 -21.12
CA ALA A 303 -14.98 5.14 -20.82
C ALA A 303 -15.22 4.40 -19.51
N HIS A 304 -14.53 3.29 -19.28
CA HIS A 304 -14.62 2.52 -18.05
C HIS A 304 -14.23 3.38 -16.83
N VAL A 305 -13.12 4.12 -16.89
CA VAL A 305 -12.72 5.03 -15.79
C VAL A 305 -13.79 6.09 -15.53
N LYS A 306 -14.42 6.66 -16.59
CA LYS A 306 -15.49 7.66 -16.43
C LYS A 306 -16.76 7.13 -15.80
N THR A 307 -17.00 5.82 -15.81
CA THR A 307 -18.13 5.22 -15.06
C THR A 307 -17.86 5.09 -13.57
N ASN A 308 -16.60 5.08 -13.18
CA ASN A 308 -16.17 4.86 -11.79
C ASN A 308 -15.68 6.14 -11.08
N LEU A 309 -15.21 7.13 -11.86
CA LEU A 309 -14.66 8.38 -11.34
C LEU A 309 -15.25 9.60 -12.04
N ALA A 310 -15.13 10.77 -11.41
CA ALA A 310 -15.51 12.04 -12.02
C ALA A 310 -14.77 12.24 -13.36
N ALA A 311 -15.45 12.78 -14.36
CA ALA A 311 -14.96 12.84 -15.74
C ALA A 311 -13.60 13.55 -15.91
N TYR A 312 -13.30 14.55 -15.07
CA TYR A 312 -12.03 15.28 -15.12
C TYR A 312 -10.83 14.45 -14.65
N LYS A 313 -11.07 13.39 -13.86
CA LYS A 313 -10.06 12.45 -13.38
C LYS A 313 -9.68 11.39 -14.41
N ALA A 314 -10.57 11.14 -15.37
CA ALA A 314 -10.31 10.13 -16.39
C ALA A 314 -9.12 10.52 -17.28
N PRO A 315 -8.29 9.53 -17.69
CA PRO A 315 -7.18 9.79 -18.59
C PRO A 315 -7.65 10.42 -19.89
N LYS A 316 -6.90 11.40 -20.39
CA LYS A 316 -7.06 11.93 -21.76
C LYS A 316 -6.40 11.00 -22.77
N HIS A 317 -5.31 10.36 -22.37
CA HIS A 317 -4.51 9.49 -23.22
C HIS A 317 -4.28 8.17 -22.51
N ILE A 318 -4.27 7.09 -23.29
CA ILE A 318 -3.80 5.77 -22.87
C ILE A 318 -2.62 5.39 -23.73
N VAL A 319 -1.51 5.05 -23.10
CA VAL A 319 -0.31 4.50 -23.75
C VAL A 319 -0.19 3.03 -23.32
N VAL A 320 -0.27 2.13 -24.29
CA VAL A 320 -0.09 0.69 -24.03
C VAL A 320 1.40 0.39 -24.03
N VAL A 321 1.87 -0.27 -22.99
CA VAL A 321 3.28 -0.66 -22.80
C VAL A 321 3.40 -2.16 -22.62
N ASP A 322 4.56 -2.71 -22.96
CA ASP A 322 4.84 -4.14 -22.77
C ASP A 322 4.86 -4.52 -21.28
N THR A 323 5.34 -3.60 -20.43
CA THR A 323 5.35 -3.77 -18.97
C THR A 323 5.45 -2.42 -18.25
N ILE A 324 4.75 -2.31 -17.13
CA ILE A 324 4.91 -1.19 -16.19
C ILE A 324 6.31 -1.20 -15.54
N GLY A 325 6.94 -2.37 -15.43
CA GLY A 325 8.31 -2.49 -14.92
C GLY A 325 8.41 -2.12 -13.44
N ARG A 326 7.53 -2.69 -12.61
CA ARG A 326 7.62 -2.51 -11.15
C ARG A 326 8.93 -3.07 -10.61
N ALA A 327 9.52 -2.34 -9.66
CA ALA A 327 10.68 -2.83 -8.91
C ALA A 327 10.31 -4.06 -8.07
N ALA A 328 11.32 -4.80 -7.59
CA ALA A 328 11.13 -6.00 -6.77
C ALA A 328 10.30 -5.78 -5.48
N ASN A 329 10.18 -4.54 -5.02
CA ASN A 329 9.33 -4.13 -3.90
C ASN A 329 7.95 -3.61 -4.34
N GLY A 330 7.54 -3.84 -5.59
CA GLY A 330 6.25 -3.42 -6.15
C GLY A 330 6.17 -1.93 -6.54
N LYS A 331 7.18 -1.12 -6.22
CA LYS A 331 7.16 0.32 -6.50
C LYS A 331 7.35 0.63 -7.97
N VAL A 332 6.71 1.73 -8.38
CA VAL A 332 6.73 2.27 -9.75
C VAL A 332 7.76 3.39 -9.87
N ASP A 333 8.47 3.43 -10.99
CA ASP A 333 9.27 4.60 -11.40
C ASP A 333 8.39 5.54 -12.24
N TYR A 334 7.64 6.40 -11.55
CA TYR A 334 6.77 7.41 -12.17
C TYR A 334 7.53 8.37 -13.10
N LYS A 335 8.79 8.69 -12.76
CA LYS A 335 9.60 9.59 -13.58
C LYS A 335 9.92 8.99 -14.93
N ARG A 336 10.30 7.71 -14.95
CA ARG A 336 10.56 6.97 -16.20
C ARG A 336 9.29 6.90 -17.06
N LEU A 337 8.17 6.46 -16.48
CA LEU A 337 6.90 6.30 -17.21
C LEU A 337 6.35 7.64 -17.72
N ARG A 338 6.51 8.73 -16.96
CA ARG A 338 6.16 10.07 -17.43
C ARG A 338 7.00 10.47 -18.65
N GLY A 339 8.31 10.20 -18.64
CA GLY A 339 9.20 10.42 -19.78
C GLY A 339 8.74 9.65 -21.02
N GLU A 340 8.51 8.33 -20.87
CA GLU A 340 8.03 7.47 -21.95
C GLU A 340 6.67 7.96 -22.53
N ALA A 341 5.73 8.33 -21.66
CA ALA A 341 4.45 8.88 -22.09
C ALA A 341 4.61 10.18 -22.88
N THR A 342 5.50 11.07 -22.42
CA THR A 342 5.79 12.34 -23.09
C THR A 342 6.40 12.09 -24.47
N ASP A 343 7.35 11.18 -24.59
CA ASP A 343 8.01 10.83 -25.85
C ASP A 343 7.03 10.24 -26.88
N VAL A 344 6.15 9.31 -26.43
CA VAL A 344 5.16 8.67 -27.30
C VAL A 344 4.09 9.65 -27.81
N LEU A 345 3.66 10.58 -26.95
CA LEU A 345 2.57 11.50 -27.30
C LEU A 345 3.07 12.79 -27.95
N GLY A 346 4.39 12.99 -28.06
CA GLY A 346 4.99 14.17 -28.66
C GLY A 346 4.69 15.47 -27.91
N ALA A 347 4.33 15.36 -26.66
CA ALA A 347 4.12 16.50 -25.77
C ALA A 347 5.47 16.95 -25.23
N GLY A 348 6.16 17.77 -26.01
CA GLY A 348 7.42 18.42 -25.66
C GLY A 348 7.23 19.93 -25.61
#